data_8c5584ee8b371434fd9ab133c91b479b
#
_entry.id   8c5584ee8b371434fd9ab133c91b479b
#
_cell.length_a   1.000
_cell.length_b   1.000
_cell.length_c   1.000
_cell.angle_alpha   90.00
_cell.angle_beta   90.00
_cell.angle_gamma   90.00
#
_symmetry.space_group_name_H-M   'P 1'
#
loop_
_entity.id
_entity.type
_entity.pdbx_description
1 polymer ?
#
loop_
_entity_poly.entity_id
_entity_poly.type
_entity_poly.pdbx_seq_one_letter_code
_entity_poly.pdbx_strand_id
1 'polypeptide(L)'
;MEYLFLLIANFAGISKVIAMKNSGKVCPGEYNSVRINTFRSILCCIVSVVAFYIAGAKTESSGWWIWLISGVSNAVMMFLWVTCTQRIGLIYLETFAIIGSTAIPMIIAPLLYEGETVSLLQLFWVLCLIIAVIVLSLKPKVSNGTPTKVKENKKGNITVIIYVLLLILSYVGTSVSQKLYPTLIGQEYTAYFNLMTFIVVLICFSLVLISGKIFKKKTLLPENVSKNKKLFLYVFIAAVMIYVYQYFSTLAAGMLPSAIFYPLIKGISMLLTVLCDVLIYKQKMTKNTLIGLLFVFTAIILINI
;
A
#
# COMPACT_ATOMS: atom_id res chain seq x y z
N MET A 1 21.80 1.15 9.17
CA MET A 1 20.83 0.05 9.27
C MET A 1 19.45 0.46 8.73
N GLU A 2 18.95 1.65 9.07
CA GLU A 2 17.62 2.16 8.69
C GLU A 2 17.38 2.23 7.18
N TYR A 3 18.36 2.71 6.41
CA TYR A 3 18.27 2.75 4.94
C TYR A 3 18.26 1.36 4.29
N LEU A 4 18.94 0.38 4.91
CA LEU A 4 18.87 -1.01 4.45
C LEU A 4 17.47 -1.59 4.63
N PHE A 5 16.83 -1.34 5.79
CA PHE A 5 15.45 -1.76 6.03
C PHE A 5 14.49 -1.11 5.03
N LEU A 6 14.70 0.16 4.73
CA LEU A 6 13.91 0.90 3.75
C LEU A 6 14.07 0.32 2.33
N LEU A 7 15.29 -0.06 1.93
CA LEU A 7 15.54 -0.75 0.66
C LEU A 7 14.86 -2.12 0.60
N ILE A 8 15.00 -2.95 1.63
CA ILE A 8 14.34 -4.27 1.71
C ILE A 8 12.81 -4.10 1.61
N ALA A 9 12.24 -3.14 2.34
CA ALA A 9 10.82 -2.82 2.28
C ALA A 9 10.39 -2.47 0.84
N ASN A 10 11.14 -1.61 0.15
CA ASN A 10 10.80 -1.21 -1.21
C ASN A 10 10.89 -2.37 -2.21
N PHE A 11 11.91 -3.22 -2.14
CA PHE A 11 12.00 -4.42 -2.99
C PHE A 11 10.85 -5.39 -2.73
N ALA A 12 10.49 -5.62 -1.47
CA ALA A 12 9.33 -6.42 -1.11
C ALA A 12 8.03 -5.75 -1.62
N GLY A 13 7.94 -4.42 -1.52
CA GLY A 13 6.83 -3.63 -2.03
C GLY A 13 6.57 -3.85 -3.51
N ILE A 14 7.60 -3.87 -4.34
CA ILE A 14 7.47 -4.13 -5.79
C ILE A 14 7.15 -5.58 -6.07
N SER A 15 7.84 -6.51 -5.40
CA SER A 15 7.59 -7.93 -5.56
C SER A 15 6.12 -8.27 -5.27
N LYS A 16 5.51 -7.66 -4.23
CA LYS A 16 4.08 -7.81 -3.95
C LYS A 16 3.21 -7.26 -5.07
N VAL A 17 3.55 -6.10 -5.66
CA VAL A 17 2.78 -5.49 -6.76
C VAL A 17 2.83 -6.37 -8.01
N ILE A 18 4.00 -6.90 -8.37
CA ILE A 18 4.17 -7.83 -9.49
C ILE A 18 3.34 -9.11 -9.27
N ALA A 19 3.43 -9.71 -8.08
CA ALA A 19 2.68 -10.91 -7.74
C ALA A 19 1.16 -10.66 -7.78
N MET A 20 0.69 -9.53 -7.27
CA MET A 20 -0.72 -9.14 -7.32
C MET A 20 -1.21 -8.87 -8.74
N LYS A 21 -0.41 -8.19 -9.58
CA LYS A 21 -0.74 -7.94 -10.99
C LYS A 21 -0.88 -9.25 -11.76
N ASN A 22 -0.01 -10.22 -11.49
CA ASN A 22 -0.07 -11.53 -12.12
C ASN A 22 -1.22 -12.38 -11.58
N SER A 23 -1.56 -12.31 -10.30
CA SER A 23 -2.74 -12.99 -9.74
C SER A 23 -4.04 -12.47 -10.36
N GLY A 24 -4.15 -11.15 -10.58
CA GLY A 24 -5.30 -10.53 -11.25
C GLY A 24 -5.46 -10.96 -12.71
N LYS A 25 -4.36 -11.24 -13.43
CA LYS A 25 -4.43 -11.78 -14.80
C LYS A 25 -4.96 -13.22 -14.85
N VAL A 26 -4.65 -14.02 -13.83
CA VAL A 26 -5.10 -15.42 -13.74
C VAL A 26 -6.56 -15.52 -13.32
N CYS A 27 -7.06 -14.56 -12.57
CA CYS A 27 -8.42 -14.55 -12.04
C CYS A 27 -9.06 -13.16 -12.16
N PRO A 28 -9.55 -12.76 -13.36
CA PRO A 28 -10.16 -11.46 -13.57
C PRO A 28 -11.56 -11.37 -12.96
N GLY A 29 -11.88 -10.23 -12.31
CA GLY A 29 -13.22 -9.89 -11.83
C GLY A 29 -13.26 -9.32 -10.41
N GLU A 30 -14.21 -8.38 -10.15
CA GLU A 30 -14.35 -7.69 -8.84
C GLU A 30 -14.63 -8.66 -7.68
N TYR A 31 -15.44 -9.67 -7.92
CA TYR A 31 -15.82 -10.65 -6.88
C TYR A 31 -14.68 -11.56 -6.43
N ASN A 32 -13.68 -11.73 -7.29
CA ASN A 32 -12.51 -12.51 -6.97
C ASN A 32 -11.57 -11.77 -6.00
N SER A 33 -11.65 -10.43 -5.93
CA SER A 33 -10.75 -9.61 -5.12
C SER A 33 -10.95 -9.81 -3.61
N VAL A 34 -12.18 -9.87 -3.13
CA VAL A 34 -12.45 -10.06 -1.68
C VAL A 34 -11.92 -11.41 -1.21
N ARG A 35 -12.10 -12.46 -2.00
CA ARG A 35 -11.65 -13.81 -1.67
C ARG A 35 -10.13 -13.99 -1.80
N ILE A 36 -9.54 -13.41 -2.85
CA ILE A 36 -8.08 -13.37 -2.98
C ILE A 36 -7.50 -12.61 -1.79
N ASN A 37 -8.11 -11.50 -1.39
CA ASN A 37 -7.67 -10.73 -0.24
C ASN A 37 -7.87 -11.47 1.09
N THR A 38 -8.99 -12.19 1.28
CA THR A 38 -9.20 -13.02 2.47
C THR A 38 -8.17 -14.15 2.54
N PHE A 39 -7.97 -14.87 1.43
CA PHE A 39 -6.98 -15.94 1.38
C PHE A 39 -5.56 -15.41 1.60
N ARG A 40 -5.22 -14.27 1.00
CA ARG A 40 -3.96 -13.57 1.25
C ARG A 40 -3.80 -13.16 2.72
N SER A 41 -4.87 -12.67 3.36
CA SER A 41 -4.84 -12.29 4.79
C SER A 41 -4.58 -13.49 5.69
N ILE A 42 -5.15 -14.65 5.37
CA ILE A 42 -4.84 -15.91 6.08
C ILE A 42 -3.33 -16.24 5.96
N LEU A 43 -2.79 -16.16 4.75
CA LEU A 43 -1.36 -16.42 4.53
C LEU A 43 -0.47 -15.39 5.22
N CYS A 44 -0.85 -14.09 5.21
CA CYS A 44 -0.15 -13.05 5.96
C CYS A 44 -0.15 -13.34 7.47
N CYS A 45 -1.29 -13.79 8.03
CA CYS A 45 -1.34 -14.19 9.45
C CYS A 45 -0.41 -15.37 9.73
N ILE A 46 -0.39 -16.40 8.88
CA ILE A 46 0.50 -17.56 9.06
C ILE A 46 1.97 -17.10 9.04
N VAL A 47 2.37 -16.30 8.05
CA VAL A 47 3.73 -15.76 7.95
C VAL A 47 4.06 -14.90 9.17
N SER A 48 3.10 -14.07 9.64
CA SER A 48 3.28 -13.21 10.81
C SER A 48 3.45 -14.00 12.10
N VAL A 49 2.72 -15.10 12.27
CA VAL A 49 2.88 -16.01 13.43
C VAL A 49 4.28 -16.61 13.44
N VAL A 50 4.73 -17.13 12.29
CA VAL A 50 6.09 -17.71 12.18
C VAL A 50 7.16 -16.66 12.49
N ALA A 51 7.03 -15.47 11.90
CA ALA A 51 7.99 -14.39 12.12
C ALA A 51 7.97 -13.85 13.56
N PHE A 52 6.79 -13.83 14.21
CA PHE A 52 6.66 -13.45 15.62
C PHE A 52 7.43 -14.39 16.53
N TYR A 53 7.35 -15.71 16.30
CA TYR A 53 8.13 -16.68 17.08
C TYR A 53 9.64 -16.58 16.81
N ILE A 54 10.03 -16.35 15.55
CA ILE A 54 11.45 -16.13 15.18
C ILE A 54 12.00 -14.87 15.85
N ALA A 55 11.19 -13.82 15.99
CA ALA A 55 11.57 -12.59 16.66
C ALA A 55 11.57 -12.66 18.21
N GLY A 56 11.36 -13.84 18.79
CA GLY A 56 11.39 -14.06 20.24
C GLY A 56 10.06 -13.87 20.95
N ALA A 57 8.94 -13.80 20.23
CA ALA A 57 7.55 -13.79 20.74
C ALA A 57 7.27 -12.70 21.80
N LYS A 58 7.90 -11.53 21.69
CA LYS A 58 7.69 -10.41 22.61
C LYS A 58 6.33 -9.78 22.34
N THR A 59 5.53 -9.60 23.39
CA THR A 59 4.19 -9.03 23.34
C THR A 59 4.11 -7.76 24.16
N GLU A 60 3.35 -6.78 23.68
CA GLU A 60 3.03 -5.55 24.40
C GLU A 60 1.62 -5.09 24.03
N SER A 61 0.74 -5.00 25.02
CA SER A 61 -0.69 -4.73 24.80
C SER A 61 -1.06 -3.25 24.96
N SER A 62 -0.19 -2.40 25.50
CA SER A 62 -0.50 -0.97 25.72
C SER A 62 -0.83 -0.21 24.42
N GLY A 63 -0.26 -0.63 23.30
CA GLY A 63 -0.51 -0.05 21.97
C GLY A 63 -1.66 -0.68 21.18
N TRP A 64 -2.64 -1.34 21.83
CA TRP A 64 -3.70 -2.09 21.14
C TRP A 64 -4.51 -1.26 20.14
N TRP A 65 -4.78 -0.01 20.41
CA TRP A 65 -5.52 0.88 19.55
C TRP A 65 -4.74 1.22 18.24
N ILE A 66 -3.40 1.23 18.29
CA ILE A 66 -2.55 1.54 17.13
C ILE A 66 -2.63 0.40 16.10
N TRP A 67 -2.45 -0.86 16.53
CA TRP A 67 -2.56 -1.99 15.59
C TRP A 67 -4.01 -2.24 15.16
N LEU A 68 -5.01 -1.86 15.96
CA LEU A 68 -6.40 -1.89 15.56
C LEU A 68 -6.67 -0.89 14.41
N ILE A 69 -6.25 0.37 14.57
CA ILE A 69 -6.34 1.39 13.52
C ILE A 69 -5.59 0.94 12.26
N SER A 70 -4.36 0.43 12.42
CA SER A 70 -3.57 -0.10 11.32
C SER A 70 -4.30 -1.21 10.57
N GLY A 71 -4.85 -2.18 11.27
CA GLY A 71 -5.54 -3.34 10.68
C GLY A 71 -6.81 -2.95 9.94
N VAL A 72 -7.65 -2.11 10.55
CA VAL A 72 -8.88 -1.61 9.90
C VAL A 72 -8.52 -0.78 8.67
N SER A 73 -7.55 0.13 8.79
CA SER A 73 -7.07 0.95 7.67
C SER A 73 -6.52 0.10 6.53
N ASN A 74 -5.71 -0.91 6.84
CA ASN A 74 -5.20 -1.86 5.83
C ASN A 74 -6.33 -2.65 5.15
N ALA A 75 -7.33 -3.12 5.89
CA ALA A 75 -8.46 -3.84 5.33
C ALA A 75 -9.27 -2.96 4.36
N VAL A 76 -9.59 -1.73 4.77
CA VAL A 76 -10.29 -0.74 3.94
C VAL A 76 -9.48 -0.39 2.70
N MET A 77 -8.18 -0.11 2.86
CA MET A 77 -7.27 0.17 1.76
C MET A 77 -7.23 -0.99 0.75
N MET A 78 -7.08 -2.23 1.19
CA MET A 78 -7.04 -3.40 0.32
C MET A 78 -8.35 -3.59 -0.46
N PHE A 79 -9.49 -3.34 0.18
CA PHE A 79 -10.80 -3.42 -0.46
C PHE A 79 -10.99 -2.30 -1.49
N LEU A 80 -10.73 -1.07 -1.08
CA LEU A 80 -10.93 0.10 -1.94
C LEU A 80 -9.93 0.16 -3.09
N TRP A 81 -8.71 -0.32 -2.90
CA TRP A 81 -7.67 -0.30 -3.93
C TRP A 81 -8.13 -1.00 -5.22
N VAL A 82 -8.75 -2.17 -5.10
CA VAL A 82 -9.27 -2.90 -6.26
C VAL A 82 -10.46 -2.16 -6.89
N THR A 83 -11.39 -1.67 -6.08
CA THR A 83 -12.58 -0.96 -6.56
C THR A 83 -12.23 0.36 -7.23
N CYS A 84 -11.29 1.11 -6.63
CA CYS A 84 -10.85 2.39 -7.17
C CYS A 84 -10.01 2.24 -8.44
N THR A 85 -9.14 1.23 -8.53
CA THR A 85 -8.34 0.96 -9.74
C THR A 85 -9.22 0.78 -10.98
N GLN A 86 -10.37 0.15 -10.83
CA GLN A 86 -11.30 -0.09 -11.93
C GLN A 86 -12.11 1.15 -12.33
N ARG A 87 -12.36 2.06 -11.37
CA ARG A 87 -13.23 3.23 -11.58
C ARG A 87 -12.49 4.50 -11.95
N ILE A 88 -11.33 4.73 -11.34
CA ILE A 88 -10.59 5.99 -11.43
C ILE A 88 -9.31 5.84 -12.27
N GLY A 89 -8.83 4.62 -12.40
CA GLY A 89 -7.53 4.31 -13.01
C GLY A 89 -6.37 4.34 -12.01
N LEU A 90 -5.34 3.57 -12.32
CA LEU A 90 -4.20 3.33 -11.45
C LEU A 90 -3.44 4.63 -11.07
N ILE A 91 -3.43 5.56 -11.97
CA ILE A 91 -2.69 6.83 -11.92
C ILE A 91 -3.18 7.77 -10.81
N TYR A 92 -4.50 8.04 -10.84
CA TYR A 92 -5.12 8.87 -9.79
C TYR A 92 -5.05 8.18 -8.44
N LEU A 93 -5.16 6.84 -8.45
CA LEU A 93 -5.02 6.03 -7.25
C LEU A 93 -3.65 6.21 -6.59
N GLU A 94 -2.56 6.15 -7.37
CA GLU A 94 -1.20 6.36 -6.85
C GLU A 94 -0.99 7.81 -6.36
N THR A 95 -1.59 8.80 -7.01
CA THR A 95 -1.55 10.19 -6.53
C THR A 95 -2.21 10.29 -5.15
N PHE A 96 -3.41 9.73 -4.98
CA PHE A 96 -4.10 9.73 -3.70
C PHE A 96 -3.38 8.89 -2.64
N ALA A 97 -2.73 7.80 -3.05
CA ALA A 97 -1.89 7.00 -2.18
C ALA A 97 -0.72 7.81 -1.62
N ILE A 98 -0.06 8.64 -2.43
CA ILE A 98 1.05 9.51 -1.98
C ILE A 98 0.53 10.60 -1.05
N ILE A 99 -0.59 11.24 -1.37
CA ILE A 99 -1.20 12.23 -0.48
C ILE A 99 -1.48 11.60 0.90
N GLY A 100 -2.15 10.45 0.93
CA GLY A 100 -2.53 9.78 2.17
C GLY A 100 -1.37 9.16 2.94
N SER A 101 -0.37 8.60 2.25
CA SER A 101 0.73 7.88 2.91
C SER A 101 1.99 8.70 3.12
N THR A 102 2.08 9.92 2.57
CA THR A 102 3.29 10.76 2.64
C THR A 102 2.95 12.18 3.05
N ALA A 103 2.14 12.90 2.27
CA ALA A 103 1.90 14.32 2.51
C ALA A 103 1.20 14.55 3.86
N ILE A 104 0.06 13.91 4.10
CA ILE A 104 -0.71 14.10 5.34
C ILE A 104 0.07 13.61 6.57
N PRO A 105 0.63 12.36 6.61
CA PRO A 105 1.43 11.92 7.75
C PRO A 105 2.62 12.82 8.06
N MET A 106 3.28 13.38 7.05
CA MET A 106 4.40 14.29 7.26
C MET A 106 3.95 15.63 7.87
N ILE A 107 2.82 16.19 7.40
CA ILE A 107 2.27 17.46 7.94
C ILE A 107 1.84 17.31 9.40
N ILE A 108 1.26 16.16 9.78
CA ILE A 108 0.80 15.92 11.14
C ILE A 108 1.89 15.36 12.07
N ALA A 109 3.06 15.00 11.54
CA ALA A 109 4.16 14.43 12.31
C ALA A 109 4.59 15.31 13.50
N PRO A 110 4.76 16.64 13.38
CA PRO A 110 5.12 17.49 14.51
C PRO A 110 4.07 17.53 15.64
N LEU A 111 2.81 17.16 15.34
CA LEU A 111 1.74 17.08 16.33
C LEU A 111 1.72 15.74 17.05
N LEU A 112 2.28 14.70 16.45
CA LEU A 112 2.23 13.33 16.96
C LEU A 112 3.55 12.86 17.58
N TYR A 113 4.68 13.46 17.17
CA TYR A 113 6.01 13.02 17.57
C TYR A 113 6.78 14.19 18.14
N GLU A 114 7.17 14.09 19.41
CA GLU A 114 7.96 15.10 20.09
C GLU A 114 9.33 15.29 19.42
N GLY A 115 9.70 16.56 19.18
CA GLY A 115 10.98 16.91 18.58
C GLY A 115 11.02 16.80 17.06
N GLU A 116 9.97 16.36 16.37
CA GLU A 116 9.91 16.39 14.90
C GLU A 116 9.47 17.76 14.39
N THR A 117 10.20 18.30 13.42
CA THR A 117 9.87 19.53 12.71
C THR A 117 9.83 19.26 11.22
N VAL A 118 8.98 19.98 10.51
CA VAL A 118 8.89 19.89 9.05
C VAL A 118 9.22 21.25 8.47
N SER A 119 10.28 21.31 7.66
CA SER A 119 10.69 22.53 6.97
C SER A 119 9.81 22.79 5.72
N LEU A 120 9.71 24.05 5.31
CA LEU A 120 9.04 24.42 4.06
C LEU A 120 9.69 23.71 2.84
N LEU A 121 10.99 23.48 2.89
CA LEU A 121 11.71 22.76 1.86
C LEU A 121 11.18 21.31 1.75
N GLN A 122 10.98 20.61 2.84
CA GLN A 122 10.44 19.25 2.88
C GLN A 122 8.99 19.18 2.36
N LEU A 123 8.15 20.18 2.61
CA LEU A 123 6.82 20.29 2.01
C LEU A 123 6.89 20.48 0.49
N PHE A 124 7.83 21.28 0.01
CA PHE A 124 8.07 21.44 -1.43
C PHE A 124 8.41 20.12 -2.12
N TRP A 125 9.12 19.22 -1.44
CA TRP A 125 9.48 17.91 -1.96
C TRP A 125 8.30 16.97 -2.12
N VAL A 126 7.37 16.97 -1.15
CA VAL A 126 6.12 16.23 -1.28
C VAL A 126 5.35 16.74 -2.50
N LEU A 127 5.35 18.04 -2.72
CA LEU A 127 4.76 18.64 -3.92
C LEU A 127 5.43 18.12 -5.20
N CYS A 128 6.76 18.05 -5.24
CA CYS A 128 7.51 17.48 -6.36
C CYS A 128 7.17 16.01 -6.61
N LEU A 129 7.01 15.20 -5.56
CA LEU A 129 6.56 13.82 -5.71
C LEU A 129 5.15 13.71 -6.29
N ILE A 130 4.23 14.55 -5.84
CA ILE A 130 2.86 14.61 -6.39
C ILE A 130 2.91 14.99 -7.88
N ILE A 131 3.69 16.02 -8.24
CA ILE A 131 3.89 16.44 -9.63
C ILE A 131 4.51 15.30 -10.46
N ALA A 132 5.53 14.59 -9.91
CA ALA A 132 6.16 13.46 -10.57
C ALA A 132 5.14 12.37 -10.92
N VAL A 133 4.24 12.02 -10.00
CA VAL A 133 3.17 11.04 -10.26
C VAL A 133 2.24 11.52 -11.34
N ILE A 134 1.80 12.78 -11.29
CA ILE A 134 0.92 13.35 -12.32
C ILE A 134 1.61 13.28 -13.68
N VAL A 135 2.88 13.68 -13.79
CA VAL A 135 3.64 13.68 -15.03
C VAL A 135 3.88 12.26 -15.55
N LEU A 136 4.27 11.32 -14.68
CA LEU A 136 4.39 9.90 -15.03
C LEU A 136 3.08 9.31 -15.55
N SER A 137 2.00 9.88 -15.13
CA SER A 137 0.63 9.50 -15.44
C SER A 137 0.14 10.01 -16.79
N LEU A 138 0.71 11.07 -17.31
CA LEU A 138 0.40 11.64 -18.63
C LEU A 138 1.03 10.79 -19.75
N LYS A 139 0.84 9.47 -19.72
CA LYS A 139 1.25 8.61 -20.84
C LYS A 139 0.50 9.04 -22.10
N PRO A 140 1.18 9.16 -23.27
CA PRO A 140 0.48 9.33 -24.51
C PRO A 140 -0.46 8.13 -24.68
N LYS A 141 -1.72 8.38 -24.99
CA LYS A 141 -2.72 7.36 -25.32
C LYS A 141 -2.14 6.51 -26.47
N VAL A 142 -1.52 5.37 -26.14
CA VAL A 142 -1.32 4.34 -27.15
C VAL A 142 -2.71 3.80 -27.43
N SER A 143 -3.23 4.20 -28.57
CA SER A 143 -4.49 3.79 -29.14
C SER A 143 -4.45 2.31 -29.49
N ASN A 144 -4.73 1.42 -28.55
CA ASN A 144 -5.15 0.05 -28.84
C ASN A 144 -5.84 -0.52 -27.58
N GLY A 145 -7.05 -0.08 -27.35
CA GLY A 145 -7.93 -0.61 -26.31
C GLY A 145 -9.18 0.25 -26.27
N THR A 146 -10.29 -0.33 -26.63
CA THR A 146 -11.63 0.27 -26.64
C THR A 146 -11.85 1.13 -25.40
N PRO A 147 -12.15 2.42 -25.54
CA PRO A 147 -12.53 3.25 -24.41
C PRO A 147 -13.88 2.72 -23.90
N THR A 148 -13.88 2.08 -22.75
CA THR A 148 -15.12 1.88 -22.00
C THR A 148 -15.66 3.27 -21.71
N LYS A 149 -16.67 3.69 -22.50
CA LYS A 149 -17.45 4.91 -22.25
C LYS A 149 -18.12 4.72 -20.88
N VAL A 150 -17.50 5.23 -19.83
CA VAL A 150 -18.16 5.39 -18.54
C VAL A 150 -19.24 6.44 -18.78
N LYS A 151 -20.50 6.01 -18.85
CA LYS A 151 -21.64 6.92 -18.83
C LYS A 151 -21.55 7.73 -17.53
N GLU A 152 -21.36 9.04 -17.67
CA GLU A 152 -21.40 10.01 -16.59
C GLU A 152 -22.79 10.02 -15.94
N ASN A 153 -22.93 9.27 -14.87
CA ASN A 153 -24.11 9.30 -14.03
C ASN A 153 -23.77 10.14 -12.78
N LYS A 154 -24.41 11.29 -12.58
CA LYS A 154 -24.13 12.22 -11.46
C LYS A 154 -24.11 11.54 -10.08
N LYS A 155 -24.91 10.49 -9.86
CA LYS A 155 -24.88 9.66 -8.65
C LYS A 155 -23.57 8.84 -8.53
N GLY A 156 -22.90 8.53 -9.63
CA GLY A 156 -21.60 7.83 -9.64
C GLY A 156 -20.45 8.69 -9.10
N ASN A 157 -20.50 10.00 -9.30
CA ASN A 157 -19.42 10.91 -8.89
C ASN A 157 -19.28 11.04 -7.36
N ILE A 158 -20.38 11.12 -6.62
CA ILE A 158 -20.36 11.23 -5.14
C ILE A 158 -19.78 9.95 -4.53
N THR A 159 -20.17 8.79 -5.01
CA THR A 159 -19.65 7.51 -4.52
C THR A 159 -18.14 7.38 -4.76
N VAL A 160 -17.66 7.85 -5.91
CA VAL A 160 -16.22 7.86 -6.22
C VAL A 160 -15.46 8.78 -5.28
N ILE A 161 -15.98 9.98 -5.00
CA ILE A 161 -15.37 10.93 -4.05
C ILE A 161 -15.27 10.30 -2.65
N ILE A 162 -16.34 9.66 -2.17
CA ILE A 162 -16.34 8.99 -0.87
C ILE A 162 -15.27 7.88 -0.84
N TYR A 163 -15.16 7.07 -1.89
CA TYR A 163 -14.14 6.01 -1.95
C TYR A 163 -12.72 6.57 -1.94
N VAL A 164 -12.47 7.68 -2.63
CA VAL A 164 -11.18 8.36 -2.64
C VAL A 164 -10.83 8.90 -1.25
N LEU A 165 -11.78 9.57 -0.59
CA LEU A 165 -11.58 10.08 0.77
C LEU A 165 -11.29 8.95 1.76
N LEU A 166 -12.07 7.86 1.73
CA LEU A 166 -11.84 6.69 2.57
C LEU A 166 -10.48 6.03 2.26
N LEU A 167 -10.06 6.02 1.00
CA LEU A 167 -8.77 5.49 0.61
C LEU A 167 -7.62 6.35 1.17
N ILE A 168 -7.71 7.68 1.05
CA ILE A 168 -6.73 8.61 1.62
C ILE A 168 -6.64 8.40 3.14
N LEU A 169 -7.78 8.40 3.85
CA LEU A 169 -7.83 8.16 5.29
C LEU A 169 -7.20 6.81 5.68
N SER A 170 -7.44 5.77 4.88
CA SER A 170 -6.85 4.45 5.11
C SER A 170 -5.33 4.46 4.94
N TYR A 171 -4.81 5.18 3.97
CA TYR A 171 -3.37 5.36 3.81
C TYR A 171 -2.75 6.15 4.98
N VAL A 172 -3.42 7.22 5.44
CA VAL A 172 -3.00 7.98 6.63
C VAL A 172 -2.96 7.06 7.85
N GLY A 173 -4.05 6.35 8.13
CA GLY A 173 -4.14 5.46 9.28
C GLY A 173 -3.05 4.38 9.29
N THR A 174 -2.78 3.77 8.14
CA THR A 174 -1.72 2.77 8.01
C THR A 174 -0.33 3.39 8.22
N SER A 175 -0.03 4.50 7.55
CA SER A 175 1.30 5.12 7.60
C SER A 175 1.63 5.71 8.96
N VAL A 176 0.67 6.38 9.58
CA VAL A 176 0.84 6.94 10.93
C VAL A 176 1.00 5.82 11.96
N SER A 177 0.19 4.77 11.91
CA SER A 177 0.30 3.64 12.85
C SER A 177 1.64 2.92 12.73
N GLN A 178 2.18 2.77 11.51
CA GLN A 178 3.49 2.15 11.27
C GLN A 178 4.64 2.90 11.93
N LYS A 179 4.56 4.22 12.04
CA LYS A 179 5.57 5.01 12.73
C LYS A 179 5.26 5.16 14.22
N LEU A 180 4.01 5.38 14.57
CA LEU A 180 3.60 5.64 15.94
C LEU A 180 3.89 4.46 16.87
N TYR A 181 3.66 3.22 16.40
CA TYR A 181 3.85 2.03 17.22
C TYR A 181 5.31 1.84 17.67
N PRO A 182 6.31 1.77 16.77
CA PRO A 182 7.70 1.61 17.19
C PRO A 182 8.25 2.83 17.96
N THR A 183 7.69 4.02 17.75
CA THR A 183 8.10 5.24 18.46
C THR A 183 7.58 5.27 19.90
N LEU A 184 6.34 4.87 20.15
CA LEU A 184 5.73 4.91 21.47
C LEU A 184 5.95 3.64 22.29
N ILE A 185 5.96 2.48 21.64
CA ILE A 185 5.94 1.17 22.30
C ILE A 185 7.34 0.53 22.29
N GLY A 186 8.03 0.63 21.15
CA GLY A 186 9.37 0.07 20.96
C GLY A 186 9.48 -0.78 19.70
N GLN A 187 10.67 -0.75 19.12
CA GLN A 187 10.95 -1.46 17.85
C GLN A 187 10.99 -2.97 18.03
N GLU A 188 11.33 -3.46 19.19
CA GLU A 188 11.38 -4.89 19.53
C GLU A 188 10.00 -5.56 19.47
N TYR A 189 8.91 -4.80 19.53
CA TYR A 189 7.53 -5.30 19.42
C TYR A 189 6.96 -5.21 18.00
N THR A 190 7.76 -4.85 16.99
CA THR A 190 7.30 -4.69 15.59
C THR A 190 6.69 -5.98 15.03
N ALA A 191 7.22 -7.15 15.40
CA ALA A 191 6.66 -8.43 14.96
C ALA A 191 5.24 -8.66 15.53
N TYR A 192 5.02 -8.31 16.79
CA TYR A 192 3.73 -8.35 17.45
C TYR A 192 2.72 -7.37 16.82
N PHE A 193 3.14 -6.14 16.57
CA PHE A 193 2.32 -5.13 15.88
C PHE A 193 1.81 -5.65 14.52
N ASN A 194 2.71 -6.22 13.71
CA ASN A 194 2.34 -6.74 12.40
C ASN A 194 1.41 -7.95 12.51
N LEU A 195 1.66 -8.86 13.45
CA LEU A 195 0.78 -10.00 13.72
C LEU A 195 -0.64 -9.53 14.05
N MET A 196 -0.77 -8.62 15.02
CA MET A 196 -2.08 -8.10 15.44
C MET A 196 -2.77 -7.31 14.32
N THR A 197 -2.02 -6.51 13.56
CA THR A 197 -2.53 -5.82 12.36
C THR A 197 -3.14 -6.81 11.37
N PHE A 198 -2.46 -7.92 11.02
CA PHE A 198 -2.99 -8.89 10.06
C PHE A 198 -4.13 -9.73 10.62
N ILE A 199 -4.18 -9.99 11.93
CA ILE A 199 -5.35 -10.62 12.57
C ILE A 199 -6.58 -9.71 12.40
N VAL A 200 -6.46 -8.41 12.65
CA VAL A 200 -7.56 -7.46 12.46
C VAL A 200 -8.00 -7.41 10.99
N VAL A 201 -7.04 -7.39 10.03
CA VAL A 201 -7.35 -7.46 8.59
C VAL A 201 -8.16 -8.71 8.26
N LEU A 202 -7.74 -9.86 8.79
CA LEU A 202 -8.44 -11.13 8.56
C LEU A 202 -9.86 -11.11 9.15
N ILE A 203 -10.04 -10.57 10.35
CA ILE A 203 -11.36 -10.41 10.98
C ILE A 203 -12.26 -9.53 10.09
N CYS A 204 -11.76 -8.37 9.62
CA CYS A 204 -12.52 -7.48 8.74
C CYS A 204 -12.98 -8.19 7.45
N PHE A 205 -12.09 -8.90 6.76
CA PHE A 205 -12.48 -9.64 5.55
C PHE A 205 -13.42 -10.81 5.84
N SER A 206 -13.26 -11.49 6.96
CA SER A 206 -14.16 -12.56 7.40
C SER A 206 -15.57 -12.03 7.65
N LEU A 207 -15.70 -10.87 8.30
CA LEU A 207 -16.99 -10.20 8.50
C LEU A 207 -17.65 -9.79 7.18
N VAL A 208 -16.87 -9.29 6.20
CA VAL A 208 -17.39 -8.99 4.85
C VAL A 208 -17.89 -10.24 4.14
N LEU A 209 -17.20 -11.38 4.26
CA LEU A 209 -17.65 -12.64 3.68
C LEU A 209 -18.92 -13.19 4.35
N ILE A 210 -19.00 -13.11 5.67
CA ILE A 210 -20.18 -13.57 6.45
C ILE A 210 -21.38 -12.71 6.09
N SER A 211 -21.23 -11.38 6.07
CA SER A 211 -22.32 -10.46 5.68
C SER A 211 -22.78 -10.72 4.25
N GLY A 212 -21.86 -10.96 3.31
CA GLY A 212 -22.18 -11.31 1.93
C GLY A 212 -23.02 -12.60 1.81
N LYS A 213 -22.78 -13.59 2.67
CA LYS A 213 -23.60 -14.82 2.73
C LYS A 213 -25.00 -14.56 3.32
N ILE A 214 -25.09 -13.80 4.41
CA ILE A 214 -26.36 -13.47 5.09
C ILE A 214 -27.30 -12.71 4.14
N PHE A 215 -26.77 -11.73 3.38
CA PHE A 215 -27.56 -10.94 2.44
C PHE A 215 -27.76 -11.61 1.08
N LYS A 216 -27.51 -12.93 0.96
CA LYS A 216 -27.71 -13.75 -0.27
C LYS A 216 -27.11 -13.13 -1.55
N LYS A 217 -26.12 -12.27 -1.43
CA LYS A 217 -25.33 -11.82 -2.58
C LYS A 217 -24.52 -13.01 -3.07
N LYS A 218 -24.81 -13.43 -4.32
CA LYS A 218 -24.19 -14.59 -5.01
C LYS A 218 -22.75 -14.80 -4.56
N THR A 219 -22.51 -16.03 -4.17
CA THR A 219 -21.25 -16.55 -3.62
C THR A 219 -20.00 -15.85 -4.15
N LEU A 220 -19.37 -15.16 -3.25
CA LEU A 220 -18.16 -14.40 -3.49
C LEU A 220 -16.89 -15.27 -3.74
N LEU A 221 -16.97 -16.60 -3.92
CA LEU A 221 -15.84 -17.50 -4.16
C LEU A 221 -15.82 -18.00 -5.61
N PRO A 222 -14.77 -17.84 -6.35
CA PRO A 222 -14.50 -18.74 -7.45
C PRO A 222 -14.26 -20.13 -6.85
N GLU A 223 -14.98 -21.11 -7.34
CA GLU A 223 -14.90 -22.52 -6.88
C GLU A 223 -13.48 -23.11 -6.98
N ASN A 224 -12.53 -22.43 -7.61
CA ASN A 224 -11.26 -22.99 -8.05
C ASN A 224 -9.98 -22.27 -7.58
N VAL A 225 -10.01 -21.35 -6.59
CA VAL A 225 -8.76 -20.67 -6.15
C VAL A 225 -7.74 -21.68 -5.62
N SER A 226 -8.17 -22.72 -4.91
CA SER A 226 -7.29 -23.76 -4.38
C SER A 226 -6.80 -24.74 -5.46
N LYS A 227 -7.48 -24.87 -6.58
CA LYS A 227 -7.12 -25.79 -7.68
C LYS A 227 -6.11 -25.17 -8.66
N ASN A 228 -5.98 -23.84 -8.71
CA ASN A 228 -5.04 -23.18 -9.61
C ASN A 228 -3.70 -22.94 -8.90
N LYS A 229 -2.74 -23.84 -9.13
CA LYS A 229 -1.39 -23.78 -8.53
C LYS A 229 -0.67 -22.44 -8.80
N LYS A 230 -0.85 -21.86 -10.00
CA LYS A 230 -0.24 -20.56 -10.36
C LYS A 230 -0.82 -19.41 -9.53
N LEU A 231 -2.15 -19.40 -9.36
CA LEU A 231 -2.82 -18.39 -8.55
C LEU A 231 -2.38 -18.50 -7.09
N PHE A 232 -2.34 -19.73 -6.54
CA PHE A 232 -1.86 -19.98 -5.19
C PHE A 232 -0.43 -19.44 -4.99
N LEU A 233 0.47 -19.75 -5.92
CA LEU A 233 1.87 -19.30 -5.85
C LEU A 233 1.97 -17.76 -5.85
N TYR A 234 1.24 -17.08 -6.74
CA TYR A 234 1.27 -15.61 -6.77
C TYR A 234 0.69 -15.00 -5.49
N VAL A 235 -0.39 -15.54 -4.94
CA VAL A 235 -1.00 -15.04 -3.69
C VAL A 235 -0.08 -15.32 -2.51
N PHE A 236 0.60 -16.48 -2.48
CA PHE A 236 1.59 -16.82 -1.45
C PHE A 236 2.79 -15.85 -1.49
N ILE A 237 3.39 -15.65 -2.67
CA ILE A 237 4.49 -14.68 -2.84
C ILE A 237 4.03 -13.28 -2.41
N ALA A 238 2.83 -12.86 -2.83
CA ALA A 238 2.29 -11.57 -2.42
C ALA A 238 2.15 -11.46 -0.90
N ALA A 239 1.66 -12.49 -0.21
CA ALA A 239 1.49 -12.49 1.24
C ALA A 239 2.83 -12.38 1.98
N VAL A 240 3.83 -13.17 1.58
CA VAL A 240 5.19 -13.10 2.15
C VAL A 240 5.79 -11.69 1.93
N MET A 241 5.69 -11.16 0.72
CA MET A 241 6.26 -9.85 0.39
C MET A 241 5.49 -8.70 1.06
N ILE A 242 4.19 -8.83 1.30
CA ILE A 242 3.42 -7.86 2.10
C ILE A 242 3.92 -7.84 3.53
N TYR A 243 4.14 -9.02 4.14
CA TYR A 243 4.66 -9.09 5.50
C TYR A 243 6.06 -8.48 5.58
N VAL A 244 6.97 -8.86 4.67
CA VAL A 244 8.34 -8.32 4.62
C VAL A 244 8.32 -6.80 4.44
N TYR A 245 7.51 -6.29 3.51
CA TYR A 245 7.30 -4.86 3.34
C TYR A 245 6.85 -4.17 4.62
N GLN A 246 5.80 -4.69 5.25
CA GLN A 246 5.22 -4.11 6.45
C GLN A 246 6.22 -4.12 7.61
N TYR A 247 6.91 -5.23 7.83
CA TYR A 247 7.87 -5.39 8.92
C TYR A 247 9.05 -4.42 8.80
N PHE A 248 9.73 -4.43 7.67
CA PHE A 248 10.90 -3.57 7.45
C PHE A 248 10.54 -2.09 7.28
N SER A 249 9.37 -1.78 6.73
CA SER A 249 8.84 -0.43 6.69
C SER A 249 8.56 0.10 8.10
N THR A 250 7.98 -0.70 8.99
CA THR A 250 7.72 -0.31 10.38
C THR A 250 9.03 -0.10 11.15
N LEU A 251 10.03 -0.97 10.97
CA LEU A 251 11.36 -0.78 11.58
C LEU A 251 12.02 0.52 11.08
N ALA A 252 12.04 0.75 9.79
CA ALA A 252 12.61 1.97 9.21
C ALA A 252 11.87 3.23 9.67
N ALA A 253 10.54 3.16 9.81
CA ALA A 253 9.70 4.25 10.31
C ALA A 253 10.05 4.65 11.74
N GLY A 254 10.35 3.68 12.60
CA GLY A 254 10.75 3.95 13.99
C GLY A 254 12.17 4.53 14.13
N MET A 255 13.02 4.37 13.11
CA MET A 255 14.42 4.83 13.14
C MET A 255 14.64 6.17 12.44
N LEU A 256 13.84 6.48 11.42
CA LEU A 256 14.01 7.68 10.60
C LEU A 256 13.02 8.78 10.99
N PRO A 257 13.39 10.05 10.96
CA PRO A 257 12.46 11.16 11.06
C PRO A 257 11.37 11.06 9.99
N SER A 258 10.14 11.49 10.31
CA SER A 258 8.98 11.44 9.40
C SER A 258 9.26 12.15 8.09
N ALA A 259 9.92 13.29 8.16
CA ALA A 259 10.29 14.12 7.02
C ALA A 259 11.20 13.40 6.00
N ILE A 260 11.97 12.42 6.45
CA ILE A 260 12.86 11.60 5.61
C ILE A 260 12.14 10.29 5.21
N PHE A 261 11.54 9.60 6.18
CA PHE A 261 10.96 8.28 5.96
C PHE A 261 9.86 8.28 4.90
N TYR A 262 8.82 9.14 5.06
CA TYR A 262 7.65 9.10 4.18
C TYR A 262 7.96 9.39 2.70
N PRO A 263 8.75 10.44 2.37
CA PRO A 263 9.13 10.69 0.99
C PRO A 263 10.06 9.61 0.41
N LEU A 264 11.04 9.13 1.18
CA LEU A 264 12.00 8.13 0.69
C LEU A 264 11.32 6.80 0.35
N ILE A 265 10.44 6.29 1.22
CA ILE A 265 9.79 5.01 0.97
C ILE A 265 8.92 5.07 -0.30
N LYS A 266 8.31 6.21 -0.60
CA LYS A 266 7.50 6.40 -1.80
C LYS A 266 8.33 6.73 -3.03
N GLY A 267 9.33 7.58 -2.91
CA GLY A 267 10.24 7.92 -4.00
C GLY A 267 10.97 6.70 -4.54
N ILE A 268 11.57 5.89 -3.67
CA ILE A 268 12.25 4.65 -4.07
C ILE A 268 11.24 3.65 -4.68
N SER A 269 10.05 3.51 -4.08
CA SER A 269 8.99 2.65 -4.64
C SER A 269 8.62 3.04 -6.06
N MET A 270 8.49 4.35 -6.34
CA MET A 270 8.19 4.86 -7.69
C MET A 270 9.31 4.56 -8.68
N LEU A 271 10.56 4.84 -8.31
CA LEU A 271 11.73 4.54 -9.15
C LEU A 271 11.77 3.07 -9.54
N LEU A 272 11.64 2.20 -8.55
CA LEU A 272 11.67 0.77 -8.77
C LEU A 272 10.45 0.28 -9.61
N THR A 273 9.27 0.89 -9.45
CA THR A 273 8.08 0.56 -10.25
C THR A 273 8.33 0.88 -11.73
N VAL A 274 8.91 2.05 -12.02
CA VAL A 274 9.25 2.44 -13.40
C VAL A 274 10.33 1.53 -13.97
N LEU A 275 11.36 1.19 -13.18
CA LEU A 275 12.37 0.23 -13.60
C LEU A 275 11.76 -1.14 -13.95
N CYS A 276 10.84 -1.64 -13.13
CA CYS A 276 10.13 -2.88 -13.41
C CYS A 276 9.28 -2.79 -14.68
N ASP A 277 8.57 -1.67 -14.90
CA ASP A 277 7.79 -1.47 -16.12
C ASP A 277 8.68 -1.50 -17.39
N VAL A 278 9.87 -0.91 -17.30
CA VAL A 278 10.83 -0.91 -18.44
C VAL A 278 11.51 -2.27 -18.61
N LEU A 279 12.05 -2.85 -17.53
CA LEU A 279 12.88 -4.05 -17.62
C LEU A 279 12.05 -5.34 -17.76
N ILE A 280 10.97 -5.47 -16.95
CA ILE A 280 10.16 -6.69 -16.91
C ILE A 280 9.06 -6.65 -17.96
N TYR A 281 8.34 -5.51 -18.05
CA TYR A 281 7.22 -5.37 -18.98
C TYR A 281 7.61 -4.77 -20.34
N LYS A 282 8.91 -4.47 -20.55
CA LYS A 282 9.49 -3.93 -21.79
C LYS A 282 8.73 -2.71 -22.33
N GLN A 283 8.19 -1.89 -21.43
CA GLN A 283 7.51 -0.66 -21.81
C GLN A 283 8.54 0.37 -22.28
N LYS A 284 8.25 1.05 -23.39
CA LYS A 284 9.12 2.12 -23.91
C LYS A 284 9.11 3.31 -22.95
N MET A 285 10.28 3.82 -22.58
CA MET A 285 10.39 5.07 -21.84
C MET A 285 9.87 6.23 -22.68
N THR A 286 8.88 6.94 -22.17
CA THR A 286 8.38 8.17 -22.81
C THR A 286 9.08 9.39 -22.24
N LYS A 287 9.03 10.54 -22.93
CA LYS A 287 9.55 11.82 -22.41
C LYS A 287 8.95 12.16 -21.03
N ASN A 288 7.66 11.92 -20.85
CA ASN A 288 6.98 12.14 -19.57
C ASN A 288 7.51 11.21 -18.48
N THR A 289 7.82 9.95 -18.80
CA THR A 289 8.45 9.01 -17.86
C THR A 289 9.82 9.52 -17.40
N LEU A 290 10.63 10.05 -18.31
CA LEU A 290 11.94 10.61 -17.99
C LEU A 290 11.83 11.87 -17.11
N ILE A 291 10.92 12.79 -17.47
CA ILE A 291 10.67 14.00 -16.66
C ILE A 291 10.16 13.65 -15.26
N GLY A 292 9.20 12.73 -15.16
CA GLY A 292 8.70 12.27 -13.86
C GLY A 292 9.79 11.63 -12.99
N LEU A 293 10.68 10.81 -13.59
CA LEU A 293 11.85 10.26 -12.89
C LEU A 293 12.81 11.34 -12.39
N LEU A 294 13.08 12.37 -13.21
CA LEU A 294 13.91 13.50 -12.77
C LEU A 294 13.33 14.19 -11.53
N PHE A 295 12.02 14.45 -11.49
CA PHE A 295 11.35 14.99 -10.30
C PHE A 295 11.50 14.08 -9.07
N VAL A 296 11.37 12.76 -9.24
CA VAL A 296 11.57 11.79 -8.14
C VAL A 296 13.01 11.81 -7.65
N PHE A 297 13.99 11.79 -8.57
CA PHE A 297 15.42 11.87 -8.20
C PHE A 297 15.75 13.18 -7.49
N THR A 298 15.29 14.31 -8.02
CA THR A 298 15.45 15.61 -7.39
C THR A 298 14.85 15.58 -5.99
N ALA A 299 13.64 15.07 -5.84
CA ALA A 299 13.00 14.90 -4.54
C ALA A 299 13.85 14.06 -3.58
N ILE A 300 14.40 12.95 -3.93
CA ILE A 300 15.23 12.08 -3.07
C ILE A 300 16.56 12.75 -2.68
N ILE A 301 17.22 13.42 -3.61
CA ILE A 301 18.52 14.08 -3.34
C ILE A 301 18.35 15.22 -2.34
N LEU A 302 17.41 16.09 -2.57
CA LEU A 302 17.20 17.27 -1.81
C LEU A 302 16.64 16.97 -0.38
N ILE A 303 16.02 15.83 -0.08
CA ILE A 303 15.62 15.39 1.26
C ILE A 303 16.82 15.22 2.22
N ASN A 304 18.00 14.95 1.67
CA ASN A 304 19.20 14.72 2.46
C ASN A 304 20.05 15.98 2.67
N ILE A 305 19.59 17.12 2.16
CA ILE A 305 20.21 18.45 2.39
C ILE A 305 19.36 19.23 3.39
#